data_da4b6b2b51bb566d1c06b4bf2f25d3a2
#
_entry.id   da4b6b2b51bb566d1c06b4bf2f25d3a2
#
_cell.length_a   1.000
_cell.length_b   1.000
_cell.length_c   1.000
_cell.angle_alpha   90.00
_cell.angle_beta   90.00
_cell.angle_gamma   90.00
#
_symmetry.space_group_name_H-M   'P 1'
#
loop_
_entity.id
_entity.type
_entity.pdbx_description
1 polymer ?
#
loop_
_entity_poly.entity_id
_entity_poly.type
_entity_poly.pdbx_seq_one_letter_code
_entity_poly.pdbx_strand_id
1 'polypeptide(L)'
;MKQQERSWDDDIERLILFADIMGFKDRVMRTRHIDLKHTLVAFKEEWSRKMSPFKLGDHLRFSQYSDSIVIVVNGVDNRSLNLISKAGTCLVQTSLKAGLPIKGAIAKGQFTYDESHQIFFGQPLVDAYLLQDEIKFYGIVAHHTIEHLIKNSKPDIARMFAKTDVPLEKGWSKHYILSWDKINNNSFHANGIELGPWLDSIEENISGKPRVYVDNTIKVMDSIKIVNHPSN
;
A
#
# COMPACT_ATOMS: atom_id res chain seq x y z
N MET A 1 7.28 -21.06 -23.56
CA MET A 1 7.03 -21.85 -22.35
C MET A 1 5.75 -21.34 -21.71
N LYS A 2 4.70 -22.17 -21.60
CA LYS A 2 3.51 -21.83 -20.81
C LYS A 2 3.96 -21.75 -19.35
N GLN A 3 3.79 -20.60 -18.71
CA GLN A 3 3.98 -20.50 -17.26
C GLN A 3 2.97 -21.44 -16.60
N GLN A 4 3.46 -22.36 -15.79
CA GLN A 4 2.65 -23.22 -14.98
C GLN A 4 1.86 -22.33 -14.02
N GLU A 5 0.53 -22.37 -14.07
CA GLU A 5 -0.31 -21.64 -13.09
C GLU A 5 0.01 -22.23 -11.71
N ARG A 6 0.45 -21.37 -10.79
CA ARG A 6 0.76 -21.76 -9.41
C ARG A 6 -0.55 -21.94 -8.67
N SER A 7 -0.73 -23.12 -8.08
CA SER A 7 -1.89 -23.36 -7.21
C SER A 7 -1.84 -22.48 -5.96
N TRP A 8 -3.00 -22.10 -5.45
CA TRP A 8 -3.11 -21.44 -4.15
C TRP A 8 -2.91 -22.40 -2.98
N ASP A 9 -3.08 -23.70 -3.22
CA ASP A 9 -2.89 -24.76 -2.22
C ASP A 9 -1.41 -25.07 -1.96
N ASP A 10 -0.49 -24.60 -2.83
CA ASP A 10 0.95 -24.79 -2.62
C ASP A 10 1.47 -23.85 -1.53
N ASP A 11 2.25 -24.37 -0.61
CA ASP A 11 3.01 -23.58 0.38
C ASP A 11 4.28 -23.01 -0.26
N ILE A 12 4.12 -21.88 -0.94
CA ILE A 12 5.20 -21.23 -1.69
C ILE A 12 5.51 -19.83 -1.13
N GLU A 13 6.63 -19.26 -1.57
CA GLU A 13 6.89 -17.83 -1.34
C GLU A 13 5.88 -16.95 -2.08
N ARG A 14 5.31 -16.00 -1.36
CA ARG A 14 4.35 -15.01 -1.85
C ARG A 14 4.75 -13.59 -1.44
N LEU A 15 4.23 -12.63 -2.16
CA LEU A 15 4.27 -11.22 -1.76
C LEU A 15 3.00 -10.88 -1.01
N ILE A 16 3.16 -10.30 0.17
CA ILE A 16 2.07 -9.87 1.05
C ILE A 16 2.17 -8.37 1.22
N LEU A 17 1.06 -7.67 1.00
CA LEU A 17 0.86 -6.31 1.45
C LEU A 17 -0.12 -6.32 2.61
N PHE A 18 0.30 -5.83 3.76
CA PHE A 18 -0.59 -5.54 4.88
C PHE A 18 -0.74 -4.02 5.00
N ALA A 19 -1.96 -3.55 5.14
CA ALA A 19 -2.25 -2.14 5.37
C ALA A 19 -3.37 -1.96 6.40
N ASP A 20 -3.33 -0.83 7.10
CA ASP A 20 -4.29 -0.47 8.14
C ASP A 20 -4.93 0.89 7.83
N ILE A 21 -6.25 0.99 8.01
CA ILE A 21 -7.01 2.25 7.81
C ILE A 21 -6.89 3.11 9.06
N MET A 22 -6.23 4.25 8.91
CA MET A 22 -5.97 5.15 10.02
C MET A 22 -7.24 5.83 10.54
N GLY A 23 -7.36 5.88 11.87
CA GLY A 23 -8.52 6.50 12.53
C GLY A 23 -9.82 5.72 12.39
N PHE A 24 -9.78 4.44 12.02
CA PHE A 24 -10.97 3.62 11.79
C PHE A 24 -11.85 3.46 13.03
N LYS A 25 -11.24 3.28 14.21
CA LYS A 25 -11.97 3.21 15.49
C LYS A 25 -12.87 4.44 15.71
N ASP A 26 -12.32 5.64 15.49
CA ASP A 26 -13.09 6.88 15.66
C ASP A 26 -14.24 6.97 14.63
N ARG A 27 -14.02 6.49 13.41
CA ARG A 27 -15.06 6.41 12.38
C ARG A 27 -16.19 5.47 12.78
N VAL A 28 -15.87 4.27 13.26
CA VAL A 28 -16.87 3.30 13.76
C VAL A 28 -17.71 3.92 14.88
N MET A 29 -17.08 4.68 15.78
CA MET A 29 -17.77 5.28 16.94
C MET A 29 -18.59 6.53 16.60
N ARG A 30 -18.24 7.26 15.53
CA ARG A 30 -18.82 8.60 15.24
C ARG A 30 -19.65 8.65 13.96
N THR A 31 -19.53 7.66 13.07
CA THR A 31 -20.26 7.60 11.81
C THR A 31 -21.40 6.61 11.91
N ARG A 32 -22.54 6.90 11.31
CA ARG A 32 -23.64 5.91 11.25
C ARG A 32 -23.14 4.65 10.54
N HIS A 33 -23.47 3.50 11.07
CA HIS A 33 -23.02 2.20 10.56
C HIS A 33 -23.25 2.04 9.04
N ILE A 34 -24.42 2.46 8.56
CA ILE A 34 -24.77 2.34 7.14
C ILE A 34 -23.92 3.25 6.23
N ASP A 35 -23.56 4.45 6.70
CA ASP A 35 -22.74 5.40 5.93
C ASP A 35 -21.29 4.90 5.85
N LEU A 36 -20.76 4.36 6.95
CA LEU A 36 -19.44 3.75 6.96
C LEU A 36 -19.39 2.52 6.03
N LYS A 37 -20.43 1.67 6.08
CA LYS A 37 -20.57 0.54 5.15
C LYS A 37 -20.53 1.01 3.69
N HIS A 38 -21.32 2.02 3.33
CA HIS A 38 -21.33 2.56 1.96
C HIS A 38 -19.96 3.09 1.54
N THR A 39 -19.25 3.79 2.44
CA THR A 39 -17.89 4.28 2.18
C THR A 39 -16.92 3.14 1.90
N LEU A 40 -16.95 2.08 2.70
CA LEU A 40 -16.06 0.91 2.53
C LEU A 40 -16.39 0.14 1.25
N VAL A 41 -17.68 -0.04 0.93
CA VAL A 41 -18.09 -0.68 -0.32
C VAL A 41 -17.64 0.12 -1.54
N ALA A 42 -17.91 1.43 -1.56
CA ALA A 42 -17.48 2.31 -2.66
C ALA A 42 -15.96 2.34 -2.84
N PHE A 43 -15.22 2.37 -1.73
CA PHE A 43 -13.76 2.25 -1.75
C PHE A 43 -13.30 0.93 -2.41
N LYS A 44 -13.88 -0.20 -1.99
CA LYS A 44 -13.52 -1.52 -2.53
C LYS A 44 -13.88 -1.66 -4.01
N GLU A 45 -15.03 -1.19 -4.42
CA GLU A 45 -15.50 -1.20 -5.82
C GLU A 45 -14.58 -0.35 -6.71
N GLU A 46 -14.22 0.86 -6.26
CA GLU A 46 -13.33 1.75 -7.01
C GLU A 46 -11.93 1.15 -7.14
N TRP A 47 -11.37 0.55 -6.08
CA TRP A 47 -10.11 -0.18 -6.13
C TRP A 47 -10.19 -1.34 -7.14
N SER A 48 -11.25 -2.16 -7.07
CA SER A 48 -11.46 -3.29 -7.98
C SER A 48 -11.57 -2.83 -9.44
N ARG A 49 -12.30 -1.74 -9.69
CA ARG A 49 -12.44 -1.14 -11.02
C ARG A 49 -11.10 -0.68 -11.58
N LYS A 50 -10.27 -0.02 -10.78
CA LYS A 50 -8.92 0.42 -11.18
C LYS A 50 -7.97 -0.74 -11.43
N MET A 51 -8.14 -1.83 -10.71
CA MET A 51 -7.30 -3.03 -10.86
C MET A 51 -7.74 -3.93 -12.03
N SER A 52 -8.98 -3.82 -12.52
CA SER A 52 -9.53 -4.67 -13.59
C SER A 52 -8.69 -4.72 -14.88
N PRO A 53 -8.06 -3.62 -15.37
CA PRO A 53 -7.24 -3.66 -16.58
C PRO A 53 -5.99 -4.54 -16.47
N PHE A 54 -5.54 -4.84 -15.25
CA PHE A 54 -4.31 -5.62 -15.02
C PHE A 54 -4.53 -7.13 -15.12
N LYS A 55 -5.75 -7.57 -15.49
CA LYS A 55 -6.13 -8.99 -15.67
C LYS A 55 -5.60 -9.82 -14.51
N LEU A 56 -6.10 -9.53 -13.30
CA LEU A 56 -5.63 -10.11 -12.04
C LEU A 56 -5.69 -11.63 -12.06
N GLY A 57 -6.71 -12.20 -12.73
CA GLY A 57 -6.92 -13.65 -12.75
C GLY A 57 -6.83 -14.25 -11.35
N ASP A 58 -6.28 -15.45 -11.28
CA ASP A 58 -6.02 -16.11 -10.00
C ASP A 58 -4.68 -15.71 -9.35
N HIS A 59 -4.06 -14.58 -9.74
CA HIS A 59 -2.75 -14.20 -9.22
C HIS A 59 -2.78 -13.31 -7.99
N LEU A 60 -3.95 -12.75 -7.63
CA LEU A 60 -4.09 -11.83 -6.50
C LEU A 60 -5.36 -12.13 -5.70
N ARG A 61 -5.22 -12.09 -4.39
CA ARG A 61 -6.34 -12.10 -3.43
C ARG A 61 -6.34 -10.81 -2.62
N PHE A 62 -7.51 -10.28 -2.37
CA PHE A 62 -7.75 -9.11 -1.52
C PHE A 62 -8.71 -9.50 -0.41
N SER A 63 -8.28 -9.32 0.82
CA SER A 63 -9.09 -9.52 2.01
C SER A 63 -9.10 -8.25 2.84
N GLN A 64 -10.27 -7.91 3.40
CA GLN A 64 -10.40 -6.82 4.37
C GLN A 64 -11.18 -7.31 5.56
N TYR A 65 -10.64 -7.06 6.73
CA TYR A 65 -11.29 -7.35 8.00
C TYR A 65 -11.14 -6.14 8.92
N SER A 66 -12.27 -5.47 9.21
CA SER A 66 -12.27 -4.19 9.93
C SER A 66 -11.42 -3.13 9.18
N ASP A 67 -10.43 -2.58 9.83
CA ASP A 67 -9.43 -1.64 9.33
C ASP A 67 -8.26 -2.31 8.60
N SER A 68 -8.04 -3.60 8.81
CA SER A 68 -6.93 -4.33 8.22
C SER A 68 -7.24 -4.81 6.80
N ILE A 69 -6.32 -4.53 5.88
CA ILE A 69 -6.38 -4.93 4.48
C ILE A 69 -5.16 -5.80 4.18
N VAL A 70 -5.40 -6.98 3.61
CA VAL A 70 -4.35 -7.90 3.17
C VAL A 70 -4.49 -8.16 1.68
N ILE A 71 -3.42 -7.92 0.93
CA ILE A 71 -3.31 -8.28 -0.48
C ILE A 71 -2.21 -9.33 -0.61
N VAL A 72 -2.57 -10.49 -1.17
CA VAL A 72 -1.66 -11.60 -1.42
C VAL A 72 -1.46 -11.75 -2.92
N VAL A 73 -0.19 -11.80 -3.36
CA VAL A 73 0.14 -12.10 -4.75
C VAL A 73 0.87 -13.44 -4.82
N ASN A 74 0.37 -14.32 -5.70
CA ASN A 74 0.84 -15.69 -5.84
C ASN A 74 2.16 -15.76 -6.60
N GLY A 75 3.28 -15.64 -5.86
CA GLY A 75 4.65 -15.69 -6.33
C GLY A 75 5.49 -14.46 -6.01
N VAL A 76 6.78 -14.50 -6.42
CA VAL A 76 7.82 -13.54 -6.05
C VAL A 76 8.69 -13.11 -7.23
N ASP A 77 8.19 -13.26 -8.45
CA ASP A 77 8.89 -12.84 -9.68
C ASP A 77 8.59 -11.37 -10.05
N ASN A 78 9.17 -10.88 -11.16
CA ASN A 78 8.94 -9.53 -11.65
C ASN A 78 7.45 -9.22 -11.91
N ARG A 79 6.68 -10.22 -12.38
CA ARG A 79 5.23 -10.05 -12.62
C ARG A 79 4.51 -9.85 -11.30
N SER A 80 4.83 -10.66 -10.31
CA SER A 80 4.26 -10.58 -8.97
C SER A 80 4.61 -9.25 -8.28
N LEU A 81 5.88 -8.80 -8.38
CA LEU A 81 6.29 -7.50 -7.85
C LEU A 81 5.55 -6.34 -8.54
N ASN A 82 5.44 -6.36 -9.87
CA ASN A 82 4.67 -5.35 -10.61
C ASN A 82 3.20 -5.33 -10.19
N LEU A 83 2.60 -6.50 -9.99
CA LEU A 83 1.19 -6.61 -9.62
C LEU A 83 0.93 -6.06 -8.22
N ILE A 84 1.73 -6.45 -7.21
CA ILE A 84 1.55 -5.95 -5.84
C ILE A 84 1.86 -4.45 -5.73
N SER A 85 2.84 -3.96 -6.50
CA SER A 85 3.16 -2.52 -6.54
C SER A 85 2.00 -1.71 -7.10
N LYS A 86 1.39 -2.14 -8.21
CA LYS A 86 0.20 -1.50 -8.77
C LYS A 86 -1.00 -1.58 -7.82
N ALA A 87 -1.21 -2.73 -7.21
CA ALA A 87 -2.29 -2.93 -6.24
C ALA A 87 -2.13 -1.99 -5.04
N GLY A 88 -0.92 -1.88 -4.49
CA GLY A 88 -0.62 -0.98 -3.38
C GLY A 88 -0.75 0.49 -3.75
N THR A 89 -0.23 0.89 -4.92
CA THR A 89 -0.38 2.28 -5.43
C THR A 89 -1.86 2.64 -5.59
N CYS A 90 -2.65 1.77 -6.25
CA CYS A 90 -4.09 1.98 -6.39
C CYS A 90 -4.80 2.00 -5.02
N LEU A 91 -4.34 1.17 -4.06
CA LEU A 91 -4.91 1.12 -2.72
C LEU A 91 -4.75 2.45 -2.00
N VAL A 92 -3.53 3.00 -1.93
CA VAL A 92 -3.27 4.31 -1.30
C VAL A 92 -4.09 5.41 -1.95
N GLN A 93 -4.07 5.49 -3.28
CA GLN A 93 -4.81 6.54 -3.98
C GLN A 93 -6.32 6.46 -3.79
N THR A 94 -6.88 5.26 -3.84
CA THR A 94 -8.32 5.06 -3.67
C THR A 94 -8.75 5.31 -2.23
N SER A 95 -7.94 4.87 -1.25
CA SER A 95 -8.19 5.10 0.16
C SER A 95 -8.17 6.59 0.52
N LEU A 96 -7.18 7.33 0.03
CA LEU A 96 -7.10 8.78 0.25
C LEU A 96 -8.31 9.51 -0.35
N LYS A 97 -8.73 9.16 -1.59
CA LYS A 97 -9.93 9.71 -2.21
C LYS A 97 -11.21 9.44 -1.41
N ALA A 98 -11.28 8.27 -0.79
CA ALA A 98 -12.40 7.89 0.09
C ALA A 98 -12.32 8.53 1.49
N GLY A 99 -11.26 9.32 1.76
CA GLY A 99 -10.98 9.86 3.09
C GLY A 99 -10.58 8.78 4.11
N LEU A 100 -10.06 7.66 3.65
CA LEU A 100 -9.63 6.51 4.46
C LEU A 100 -8.09 6.35 4.37
N PRO A 101 -7.29 7.29 4.92
CA PRO A 101 -5.84 7.21 4.81
C PRO A 101 -5.32 5.90 5.39
N ILE A 102 -4.35 5.29 4.69
CA ILE A 102 -3.75 4.02 5.09
C ILE A 102 -2.24 4.14 5.30
N LYS A 103 -1.72 3.28 6.14
CA LYS A 103 -0.30 2.94 6.22
C LYS A 103 -0.13 1.44 6.01
N GLY A 104 0.96 1.02 5.37
CA GLY A 104 1.13 -0.39 5.06
C GLY A 104 2.57 -0.77 4.76
N ALA A 105 2.82 -2.08 4.69
CA ALA A 105 4.11 -2.63 4.27
C ALA A 105 3.94 -3.82 3.34
N ILE A 106 4.97 -4.05 2.51
CA ILE A 106 5.06 -5.21 1.63
C ILE A 106 6.23 -6.08 2.08
N ALA A 107 5.99 -7.37 2.29
CA ALA A 107 7.01 -8.35 2.61
C ALA A 107 6.90 -9.60 1.71
N LYS A 108 7.95 -10.42 1.74
CA LYS A 108 8.07 -11.66 0.96
C LYS A 108 8.45 -12.82 1.88
N GLY A 109 7.83 -13.97 1.66
CA GLY A 109 8.20 -15.21 2.33
C GLY A 109 7.19 -16.33 2.07
N GLN A 110 7.42 -17.47 2.71
CA GLN A 110 6.50 -18.60 2.64
C GLN A 110 5.17 -18.23 3.30
N PHE A 111 4.07 -18.49 2.58
CA PHE A 111 2.75 -18.10 3.04
C PHE A 111 1.69 -19.12 2.61
N THR A 112 0.95 -19.63 3.56
CA THR A 112 -0.21 -20.51 3.36
C THR A 112 -1.46 -19.67 3.13
N TYR A 113 -2.19 -19.96 2.05
CA TYR A 113 -3.48 -19.36 1.72
C TYR A 113 -4.51 -20.46 1.50
N ASP A 114 -5.10 -20.96 2.57
CA ASP A 114 -6.14 -21.98 2.54
C ASP A 114 -7.53 -21.34 2.64
N GLU A 115 -8.14 -21.12 1.49
CA GLU A 115 -9.46 -20.49 1.39
C GLU A 115 -10.57 -21.43 1.89
N SER A 116 -10.38 -22.74 1.74
CA SER A 116 -11.38 -23.74 2.14
C SER A 116 -11.56 -23.82 3.65
N HIS A 117 -10.47 -23.71 4.41
CA HIS A 117 -10.49 -23.71 5.86
C HIS A 117 -10.41 -22.28 6.47
N GLN A 118 -10.32 -21.24 5.63
CA GLN A 118 -10.13 -19.85 6.07
C GLN A 118 -8.87 -19.66 6.94
N ILE A 119 -7.79 -20.36 6.59
CA ILE A 119 -6.49 -20.30 7.27
C ILE A 119 -5.49 -19.55 6.41
N PHE A 120 -5.00 -18.43 6.92
CA PHE A 120 -4.06 -17.55 6.23
C PHE A 120 -2.93 -17.18 7.18
N PHE A 121 -1.71 -17.68 6.94
CA PHE A 121 -0.57 -17.39 7.82
C PHE A 121 0.77 -17.54 7.10
N GLY A 122 1.78 -16.90 7.66
CA GLY A 122 3.17 -17.02 7.23
C GLY A 122 3.99 -15.83 7.70
N GLN A 123 5.31 -16.00 7.69
CA GLN A 123 6.27 -14.98 8.12
C GLN A 123 6.03 -13.62 7.43
N PRO A 124 5.77 -13.52 6.12
CA PRO A 124 5.65 -12.23 5.46
C PRO A 124 4.45 -11.41 5.94
N LEU A 125 3.38 -12.05 6.43
CA LEU A 125 2.26 -11.32 7.02
C LEU A 125 2.66 -10.67 8.36
N VAL A 126 3.40 -11.41 9.19
CA VAL A 126 3.93 -10.89 10.45
C VAL A 126 4.92 -9.76 10.21
N ASP A 127 5.86 -9.94 9.28
CA ASP A 127 6.87 -8.95 8.91
C ASP A 127 6.23 -7.64 8.40
N ALA A 128 5.22 -7.77 7.53
CA ALA A 128 4.49 -6.62 7.01
C ALA A 128 3.67 -5.92 8.10
N TYR A 129 3.01 -6.67 8.98
CA TYR A 129 2.25 -6.12 10.10
C TYR A 129 3.16 -5.35 11.07
N LEU A 130 4.29 -5.95 11.50
CA LEU A 130 5.21 -5.30 12.44
C LEU A 130 5.83 -4.03 11.86
N LEU A 131 6.26 -4.06 10.58
CA LEU A 131 6.79 -2.87 9.94
C LEU A 131 5.72 -1.78 9.80
N GLN A 132 4.49 -2.16 9.38
CA GLN A 132 3.36 -1.24 9.24
C GLN A 132 3.05 -0.52 10.56
N ASP A 133 3.12 -1.21 11.70
CA ASP A 133 2.82 -0.60 13.00
C ASP A 133 3.78 0.53 13.35
N GLU A 134 5.05 0.41 12.98
CA GLU A 134 6.06 1.44 13.22
C GLU A 134 5.91 2.68 12.32
N ILE A 135 5.26 2.59 11.15
CA ILE A 135 5.16 3.67 10.16
C ILE A 135 4.36 4.86 10.70
N LYS A 136 4.89 6.09 10.49
CA LYS A 136 4.27 7.37 10.92
C LYS A 136 3.97 8.31 9.75
N PHE A 137 3.59 7.78 8.59
CA PHE A 137 3.09 8.55 7.44
C PHE A 137 2.06 7.72 6.66
N TYR A 138 1.34 8.32 5.73
CA TYR A 138 0.40 7.63 4.85
C TYR A 138 1.11 7.11 3.61
N GLY A 139 1.18 5.80 3.47
CA GLY A 139 1.86 5.15 2.36
C GLY A 139 2.25 3.70 2.66
N ILE A 140 3.02 3.12 1.76
CA ILE A 140 3.42 1.71 1.83
C ILE A 140 4.94 1.60 1.74
N VAL A 141 5.53 0.91 2.73
CA VAL A 141 6.96 0.67 2.85
C VAL A 141 7.31 -0.75 2.41
N ALA A 142 8.44 -0.91 1.76
CA ALA A 142 9.00 -2.22 1.43
C ALA A 142 9.81 -2.76 2.61
N HIS A 143 9.44 -3.94 3.11
CA HIS A 143 10.25 -4.68 4.07
C HIS A 143 11.57 -5.14 3.42
N HIS A 144 12.62 -5.34 4.20
CA HIS A 144 13.94 -5.72 3.68
C HIS A 144 13.92 -7.01 2.84
N THR A 145 12.98 -7.92 3.10
CA THR A 145 12.82 -9.18 2.36
C THR A 145 12.57 -8.99 0.87
N ILE A 146 12.02 -7.83 0.45
CA ILE A 146 11.77 -7.55 -0.98
C ILE A 146 12.79 -6.59 -1.61
N GLU A 147 13.73 -6.01 -0.84
CA GLU A 147 14.69 -5.04 -1.39
C GLU A 147 15.55 -5.62 -2.52
N HIS A 148 16.01 -6.87 -2.38
CA HIS A 148 16.78 -7.52 -3.44
C HIS A 148 15.94 -7.72 -4.71
N LEU A 149 14.66 -8.05 -4.55
CA LEU A 149 13.74 -8.20 -5.68
C LEU A 149 13.51 -6.86 -6.40
N ILE A 150 13.37 -5.75 -5.65
CA ILE A 150 13.24 -4.41 -6.22
C ILE A 150 14.51 -4.03 -7.00
N LYS A 151 15.70 -4.22 -6.42
CA LYS A 151 16.99 -3.86 -7.04
C LYS A 151 17.26 -4.61 -8.35
N ASN A 152 16.80 -5.86 -8.44
CA ASN A 152 17.00 -6.73 -9.60
C ASN A 152 15.78 -6.77 -10.53
N SER A 153 14.76 -5.96 -10.28
CA SER A 153 13.58 -5.90 -11.13
C SER A 153 13.82 -5.09 -12.40
N LYS A 154 12.90 -5.23 -13.36
CA LYS A 154 12.91 -4.39 -14.56
C LYS A 154 12.83 -2.91 -14.20
N PRO A 155 13.45 -1.99 -14.98
CA PRO A 155 13.51 -0.56 -14.66
C PRO A 155 12.14 0.11 -14.47
N ASP A 156 11.11 -0.34 -15.20
CA ASP A 156 9.75 0.17 -15.08
C ASP A 156 9.11 -0.22 -13.73
N ILE A 157 9.46 -1.39 -13.18
CA ILE A 157 8.99 -1.85 -11.86
C ILE A 157 9.80 -1.15 -10.75
N ALA A 158 11.13 -1.12 -10.90
CA ALA A 158 12.01 -0.48 -9.92
C ALA A 158 11.63 1.00 -9.67
N ARG A 159 11.23 1.73 -10.73
CA ARG A 159 10.76 3.12 -10.64
C ARG A 159 9.46 3.32 -9.87
N MET A 160 8.71 2.25 -9.59
CA MET A 160 7.56 2.33 -8.68
C MET A 160 7.96 2.44 -7.21
N PHE A 161 9.24 2.30 -6.91
CA PHE A 161 9.78 2.41 -5.57
C PHE A 161 10.80 3.54 -5.50
N ALA A 162 10.76 4.31 -4.43
CA ALA A 162 11.78 5.31 -4.10
C ALA A 162 12.46 4.94 -2.78
N LYS A 163 13.81 5.03 -2.73
CA LYS A 163 14.55 4.83 -1.49
C LYS A 163 14.73 6.18 -0.80
N THR A 164 14.15 6.33 0.38
CA THR A 164 14.15 7.59 1.13
C THR A 164 14.16 7.34 2.63
N ASP A 165 14.36 8.40 3.42
CA ASP A 165 14.18 8.36 4.86
C ASP A 165 12.68 8.28 5.19
N VAL A 166 12.30 7.29 5.97
CA VAL A 166 10.92 6.98 6.38
C VAL A 166 10.77 7.23 7.87
N PRO A 167 9.75 7.98 8.28
CA PRO A 167 9.46 8.20 9.70
C PRO A 167 8.84 6.96 10.32
N LEU A 168 9.51 6.41 11.32
CA LEU A 168 9.08 5.27 12.12
C LEU A 168 8.85 5.72 13.58
N GLU A 169 8.31 4.82 14.41
CA GLU A 169 8.05 5.08 15.83
C GLU A 169 9.27 5.66 16.58
N LYS A 170 10.47 5.13 16.31
CA LYS A 170 11.70 5.49 17.01
C LYS A 170 12.65 6.40 16.22
N GLY A 171 12.15 7.08 15.18
CA GLY A 171 12.96 7.98 14.38
C GLY A 171 12.87 7.69 12.88
N TRP A 172 13.91 8.09 12.12
CA TRP A 172 13.92 7.96 10.66
C TRP A 172 14.89 6.86 10.23
N SER A 173 14.47 6.06 9.24
CA SER A 173 15.30 5.01 8.66
C SER A 173 15.10 4.92 7.15
N LYS A 174 16.17 4.54 6.41
CA LYS A 174 16.10 4.40 4.95
C LYS A 174 15.40 3.13 4.53
N HIS A 175 14.27 3.29 3.83
CA HIS A 175 13.52 2.19 3.22
C HIS A 175 13.14 2.51 1.78
N TYR A 176 12.78 1.47 1.01
CA TYR A 176 12.01 1.67 -0.21
C TYR A 176 10.55 1.88 0.14
N ILE A 177 9.93 2.86 -0.51
CA ILE A 177 8.48 3.11 -0.41
C ILE A 177 7.86 3.04 -1.79
N LEU A 178 6.59 2.71 -1.89
CA LEU A 178 5.83 2.85 -3.13
C LEU A 178 5.63 4.34 -3.46
N SER A 179 6.00 4.72 -4.68
CA SER A 179 5.72 6.04 -5.24
C SER A 179 4.27 6.08 -5.73
N TRP A 180 3.34 6.33 -4.82
CA TRP A 180 1.91 6.33 -5.10
C TRP A 180 1.37 7.67 -5.61
N ASP A 181 2.18 8.73 -5.60
CA ASP A 181 1.89 10.07 -6.10
C ASP A 181 1.79 10.11 -7.63
N LYS A 182 2.32 9.09 -8.32
CA LYS A 182 2.31 9.01 -9.79
C LYS A 182 1.79 7.65 -10.26
N ILE A 183 0.81 7.67 -11.17
CA ILE A 183 0.47 6.52 -12.02
C ILE A 183 0.73 6.93 -13.46
N ASN A 184 1.52 6.15 -14.21
CA ASN A 184 1.76 6.36 -15.64
C ASN A 184 2.24 7.79 -15.98
N ASN A 185 3.15 8.35 -15.16
CA ASN A 185 3.67 9.72 -15.28
C ASN A 185 2.65 10.85 -15.05
N ASN A 186 1.43 10.56 -14.66
CA ASN A 186 0.44 11.56 -14.26
C ASN A 186 0.46 11.75 -12.74
N SER A 187 0.45 13.01 -12.30
CA SER A 187 0.34 13.36 -10.88
C SER A 187 -0.99 12.86 -10.30
N PHE A 188 -0.95 12.46 -9.04
CA PHE A 188 -2.15 12.09 -8.33
C PHE A 188 -3.01 13.32 -8.04
N HIS A 189 -4.30 13.24 -8.34
CA HIS A 189 -5.28 14.26 -8.00
C HIS A 189 -6.39 13.64 -7.13
N ALA A 190 -6.60 14.17 -5.95
CA ALA A 190 -7.75 13.85 -5.11
C ALA A 190 -8.85 14.86 -5.39
N ASN A 191 -9.96 14.41 -6.00
CA ASN A 191 -11.09 15.30 -6.37
C ASN A 191 -10.68 16.50 -7.25
N GLY A 192 -9.71 16.30 -8.17
CA GLY A 192 -9.20 17.37 -9.02
C GLY A 192 -8.13 18.28 -8.38
N ILE A 193 -7.78 18.04 -7.11
CA ILE A 193 -6.76 18.78 -6.37
C ILE A 193 -5.48 17.96 -6.36
N GLU A 194 -4.34 18.59 -6.62
CA GLU A 194 -3.03 17.95 -6.48
C GLU A 194 -2.77 17.51 -5.05
N LEU A 195 -1.92 16.48 -4.87
CA LEU A 195 -1.67 15.86 -3.58
C LEU A 195 -1.22 16.87 -2.51
N GLY A 196 -0.26 17.75 -2.83
CA GLY A 196 0.25 18.72 -1.89
C GLY A 196 -0.87 19.62 -1.34
N PRO A 197 -1.56 20.43 -2.16
CA PRO A 197 -2.67 21.26 -1.73
C PRO A 197 -3.80 20.51 -1.01
N TRP A 198 -4.01 19.22 -1.38
CA TRP A 198 -5.00 18.40 -0.69
C TRP A 198 -4.54 18.04 0.73
N LEU A 199 -3.27 17.66 0.92
CA LEU A 199 -2.70 17.38 2.24
C LEU A 199 -2.67 18.64 3.11
N ASP A 200 -2.30 19.80 2.54
CA ASP A 200 -2.30 21.09 3.21
C ASP A 200 -3.70 21.44 3.74
N SER A 201 -4.74 21.21 2.93
CA SER A 201 -6.13 21.44 3.33
C SER A 201 -6.61 20.54 4.49
N ILE A 202 -6.04 19.35 4.61
CA ILE A 202 -6.32 18.46 5.75
C ILE A 202 -5.55 18.97 6.98
N GLU A 203 -4.28 19.35 6.80
CA GLU A 203 -3.38 19.82 7.84
C GLU A 203 -4.01 20.97 8.65
N GLU A 204 -4.64 21.94 7.99
CA GLU A 204 -5.29 23.10 8.62
C GLU A 204 -6.42 22.71 9.59
N ASN A 205 -7.02 21.52 9.42
CA ASN A 205 -8.20 21.09 10.16
C ASN A 205 -7.93 20.01 11.22
N ILE A 206 -6.67 19.60 11.40
CA ILE A 206 -6.28 18.56 12.34
C ILE A 206 -5.14 18.99 13.25
N SER A 207 -5.02 18.33 14.41
CA SER A 207 -3.94 18.53 15.38
C SER A 207 -3.55 17.22 16.05
N GLY A 208 -2.45 17.21 16.80
CA GLY A 208 -1.97 16.03 17.52
C GLY A 208 -1.47 14.93 16.61
N LYS A 209 -1.75 13.65 16.97
CA LYS A 209 -1.25 12.48 16.20
C LYS A 209 -1.61 12.51 14.71
N PRO A 210 -2.87 12.81 14.29
CA PRO A 210 -3.20 12.88 12.87
C PRO A 210 -2.35 13.89 12.10
N ARG A 211 -2.06 15.05 12.69
CA ARG A 211 -1.22 16.07 12.07
C ARG A 211 0.19 15.56 11.80
N VAL A 212 0.80 14.86 12.75
CA VAL A 212 2.14 14.26 12.57
C VAL A 212 2.19 13.35 11.35
N TYR A 213 1.13 12.58 11.09
CA TYR A 213 1.07 11.72 9.90
C TYR A 213 1.01 12.52 8.61
N VAL A 214 0.25 13.61 8.56
CA VAL A 214 0.17 14.49 7.37
C VAL A 214 1.50 15.19 7.14
N ASP A 215 2.08 15.84 8.15
CA ASP A 215 3.38 16.51 8.07
C ASP A 215 4.49 15.56 7.57
N ASN A 216 4.51 14.36 8.10
CA ASN A 216 5.47 13.32 7.69
C ASN A 216 5.21 12.86 6.25
N THR A 217 3.95 12.74 5.84
CA THR A 217 3.60 12.36 4.47
C THR A 217 4.10 13.42 3.49
N ILE A 218 3.89 14.70 3.77
CA ILE A 218 4.39 15.81 2.96
C ILE A 218 5.93 15.72 2.83
N LYS A 219 6.65 15.61 3.95
CA LYS A 219 8.12 15.50 3.97
C LYS A 219 8.63 14.31 3.14
N VAL A 220 8.01 13.14 3.29
CA VAL A 220 8.37 11.94 2.53
C VAL A 220 8.14 12.15 1.03
N MET A 221 7.00 12.73 0.63
CA MET A 221 6.68 12.98 -0.77
C MET A 221 7.61 14.02 -1.41
N ASP A 222 7.98 15.07 -0.69
CA ASP A 222 8.94 16.08 -1.18
C ASP A 222 10.34 15.49 -1.35
N SER A 223 10.78 14.61 -0.47
CA SER A 223 12.06 13.91 -0.61
C SER A 223 12.13 13.05 -1.87
N ILE A 224 11.01 12.44 -2.29
CA ILE A 224 10.94 11.64 -3.52
C ILE A 224 11.03 12.53 -4.76
N LYS A 225 10.41 13.71 -4.76
CA LYS A 225 10.48 14.65 -5.89
C LYS A 225 11.92 15.08 -6.16
N ILE A 226 12.69 15.36 -5.11
CA ILE A 226 14.11 15.77 -5.20
C ILE A 226 14.96 14.65 -5.80
N VAL A 227 14.74 13.39 -5.40
CA VAL A 227 15.50 12.24 -5.92
C VAL A 227 15.22 11.97 -7.40
N ASN A 228 13.97 12.20 -7.85
CA ASN A 228 13.55 11.94 -9.24
C ASN A 228 13.84 13.11 -10.20
N HIS A 229 14.15 14.30 -9.70
CA HIS A 229 14.55 15.48 -10.45
C HIS A 229 15.72 16.16 -9.74
N PRO A 230 16.95 15.62 -9.84
CA PRO A 230 18.11 16.35 -9.34
C PRO A 230 18.16 17.68 -10.06
N SER A 231 18.12 18.77 -9.30
CA SER A 231 18.28 20.13 -9.82
C SER A 231 19.58 20.18 -10.62
N ASN A 232 19.49 20.56 -11.92
CA ASN A 232 20.64 20.82 -12.76
C ASN A 232 21.52 21.93 -12.17
#